data_93756edf7f37eaca318152ab2c720c0c
#
_entry.id   93756edf7f37eaca318152ab2c720c0c
#
_cell.length_a   1.000
_cell.length_b   1.000
_cell.length_c   1.000
_cell.angle_alpha   90.00
_cell.angle_beta   90.00
_cell.angle_gamma   90.00
#
_symmetry.space_group_name_H-M   'P 1'
#
loop_
_entity.id
_entity.type
_entity.pdbx_description
1 polymer ?
#
loop_
_entity_poly.entity_id
_entity_poly.type
_entity_poly.pdbx_seq_one_letter_code
_entity_poly.pdbx_strand_id
1 'polypeptide(L)'
;MNAPNTPQAKQGPALKQLLDTKSGGLFSRRWLWLAGALIVIAGAVWLFLRNGDEAAAPRYTTEAATLGTLVVKVSATGNLQPTNTVDVGSELSGIVDKVYVDDNDAVQKGQVLAMLDLSKLQDAVAKSRASLVAAEAQVLQAQATVAEARAALSRFQQVSQLSGGKVPSRSEMDTAEANLKRAEANVASARASVTQARATLQSDETNLAKANIRSPINGVVLARQIEPGQTVAASFQAPVLFKLAEDLAKMELQVDIDEADVGQVEAGQKATFSVDAWPGRQYTAVITRVGFGSQEKEGVVSYLTVLEVGNDDLSLRPGMTGTADITTLTRENALLVPNAALRFTPATPSAGKKKSGANLVGMMMPRPPRQTRKVQETTKGGNQRVWVLRDGQPVAIDVKTGATNGRVTEIVGGSLKAGMQVITEALGKQP
;
A
#
# COMPACT_ATOMS: atom_id res chain seq x y z
N MET A 1 60.54 -17.21 -6.12
CA MET A 1 61.77 -16.59 -5.63
C MET A 1 61.71 -16.61 -4.11
N ASN A 2 62.50 -17.45 -3.64
CA ASN A 2 63.27 -17.49 -2.40
C ASN A 2 62.56 -17.59 -1.03
N ALA A 3 62.48 -18.81 -0.56
CA ALA A 3 62.85 -19.16 0.82
C ALA A 3 64.38 -18.92 0.99
N PRO A 4 65.08 -19.13 2.08
CA PRO A 4 64.78 -19.91 3.28
C PRO A 4 65.42 -19.31 4.60
N ASN A 5 65.23 -19.85 5.79
CA ASN A 5 66.23 -20.63 6.48
C ASN A 5 65.96 -20.82 7.99
N THR A 6 65.90 -22.05 8.39
CA THR A 6 66.21 -22.56 9.73
C THR A 6 67.77 -22.50 9.93
N PRO A 7 68.35 -22.56 11.17
CA PRO A 7 68.69 -23.84 11.75
C PRO A 7 68.72 -23.91 13.31
N GLN A 8 68.41 -25.09 13.87
CA GLN A 8 69.31 -26.06 14.59
C GLN A 8 69.92 -25.57 15.90
N ALA A 9 69.59 -26.20 17.04
CA ALA A 9 70.07 -27.45 17.65
C ALA A 9 71.36 -27.31 18.50
N LYS A 10 71.30 -27.83 19.69
CA LYS A 10 72.35 -28.74 20.37
C LYS A 10 72.00 -28.90 21.86
N GLN A 11 71.54 -30.05 22.29
CA GLN A 11 72.29 -31.16 22.86
C GLN A 11 73.05 -30.89 24.19
N GLY A 12 72.61 -31.54 25.18
CA GLY A 12 72.92 -32.19 26.37
C GLY A 12 74.46 -32.27 26.81
N PRO A 13 74.95 -33.03 27.74
CA PRO A 13 74.39 -34.27 28.37
C PRO A 13 74.70 -34.47 29.87
N ALA A 14 74.09 -35.49 30.40
CA ALA A 14 74.65 -36.56 31.29
C ALA A 14 75.25 -36.21 32.68
N LEU A 15 74.99 -36.88 33.61
CA LEU A 15 75.14 -38.24 34.18
C LEU A 15 75.61 -38.24 35.66
N LYS A 16 74.94 -39.01 36.43
CA LYS A 16 75.45 -39.98 37.40
C LYS A 16 76.00 -39.56 38.78
N GLN A 17 75.47 -40.33 39.70
CA GLN A 17 76.10 -40.97 40.84
C GLN A 17 76.10 -40.14 42.14
N LEU A 18 75.85 -40.65 43.31
CA LEU A 18 75.95 -41.99 43.92
C LEU A 18 75.13 -42.10 45.18
N LEU A 19 74.52 -43.22 45.34
CA LEU A 19 74.34 -43.97 46.59
C LEU A 19 75.18 -43.50 47.78
N ASP A 20 74.64 -43.37 48.96
CA ASP A 20 74.74 -44.40 49.97
C ASP A 20 74.08 -44.05 51.35
N THR A 21 73.35 -44.98 51.85
CA THR A 21 73.13 -45.45 53.17
C THR A 21 73.16 -44.53 54.42
N LYS A 22 72.17 -44.54 55.29
CA LYS A 22 72.04 -45.42 56.43
C LYS A 22 70.88 -45.02 57.37
N SER A 23 70.12 -45.99 57.70
CA SER A 23 69.26 -46.28 58.84
C SER A 23 69.23 -45.35 60.04
N GLY A 24 68.01 -45.18 60.58
CA GLY A 24 67.82 -44.84 61.95
C GLY A 24 66.44 -44.30 62.28
N GLY A 25 65.56 -45.13 62.76
CA GLY A 25 64.23 -44.99 63.22
C GLY A 25 63.85 -43.67 63.87
N LEU A 26 62.62 -43.34 63.58
CA LEU A 26 61.68 -42.53 64.39
C LEU A 26 60.29 -42.59 63.79
N PHE A 27 59.76 -43.79 63.84
CA PHE A 27 58.38 -44.09 63.52
C PHE A 27 57.46 -43.73 64.69
N SER A 28 57.26 -42.44 65.03
CA SER A 28 56.25 -42.14 66.07
C SER A 28 55.76 -40.67 66.05
N ARG A 29 56.46 -39.77 65.41
CA ARG A 29 56.06 -38.33 65.46
C ARG A 29 55.44 -37.78 64.20
N ARG A 30 55.63 -38.43 63.02
CA ARG A 30 55.02 -38.04 61.73
C ARG A 30 53.57 -38.50 61.57
N TRP A 31 53.16 -39.56 62.25
CA TRP A 31 51.80 -40.06 62.24
C TRP A 31 50.81 -39.15 62.97
N LEU A 32 51.23 -38.47 63.99
CA LEU A 32 50.42 -37.47 64.71
C LEU A 32 50.19 -36.21 63.91
N TRP A 33 51.16 -35.83 63.08
CA TRP A 33 50.96 -34.69 62.11
C TRP A 33 50.06 -35.04 60.95
N LEU A 34 50.12 -36.27 60.47
CA LEU A 34 49.22 -36.75 59.42
C LEU A 34 47.78 -36.92 59.94
N ALA A 35 47.59 -37.42 61.15
CA ALA A 35 46.29 -37.50 61.80
C ALA A 35 45.70 -36.10 62.07
N GLY A 36 46.53 -35.14 62.52
CA GLY A 36 46.10 -33.73 62.66
C GLY A 36 45.73 -33.06 61.35
N ALA A 37 46.51 -33.27 60.28
CA ALA A 37 46.23 -32.78 58.99
C ALA A 37 44.91 -33.39 58.40
N LEU A 38 44.65 -34.65 58.64
CA LEU A 38 43.44 -35.34 58.19
C LEU A 38 42.19 -34.84 58.92
N ILE A 39 42.30 -34.51 60.23
CA ILE A 39 41.24 -33.90 61.03
C ILE A 39 40.98 -32.47 60.58
N VAL A 40 42.01 -31.69 60.22
CA VAL A 40 41.86 -30.32 59.67
C VAL A 40 41.24 -30.36 58.28
N ILE A 41 41.66 -31.30 57.44
CA ILE A 41 41.06 -31.50 56.12
C ILE A 41 39.61 -31.99 56.26
N ALA A 42 39.33 -32.94 57.17
CA ALA A 42 37.96 -33.38 57.43
C ALA A 42 37.09 -32.24 58.02
N GLY A 43 37.63 -31.40 58.87
CA GLY A 43 36.99 -30.21 59.41
C GLY A 43 36.75 -29.14 58.35
N ALA A 44 37.71 -28.90 57.45
CA ALA A 44 37.59 -27.98 56.33
C ALA A 44 36.58 -28.50 55.32
N VAL A 45 36.60 -29.81 55.01
CA VAL A 45 35.58 -30.44 54.12
C VAL A 45 34.18 -30.39 54.73
N TRP A 46 34.10 -30.61 56.09
CA TRP A 46 32.82 -30.51 56.79
C TRP A 46 32.30 -29.06 56.87
N LEU A 47 33.17 -28.06 57.06
CA LEU A 47 32.84 -26.65 56.98
C LEU A 47 32.45 -26.26 55.55
N PHE A 48 33.16 -26.80 54.54
CA PHE A 48 32.80 -26.55 53.10
C PHE A 48 31.50 -27.24 52.71
N LEU A 49 31.20 -28.41 53.27
CA LEU A 49 29.91 -29.10 53.03
C LEU A 49 28.77 -28.50 53.88
N ARG A 50 29.10 -27.84 55.04
CA ARG A 50 28.08 -27.15 55.85
C ARG A 50 27.74 -25.75 55.37
N ASN A 51 28.59 -25.09 54.57
CA ASN A 51 28.29 -23.92 53.78
C ASN A 51 27.63 -24.33 52.46
N GLY A 52 26.71 -25.33 52.54
CA GLY A 52 25.83 -25.67 51.45
C GLY A 52 25.05 -24.43 51.08
N ASP A 53 25.23 -24.03 49.83
CA ASP A 53 24.48 -23.03 49.11
C ASP A 53 23.06 -22.83 49.71
N GLU A 54 22.87 -21.81 50.51
CA GLU A 54 21.58 -21.15 50.54
C GLU A 54 21.36 -20.70 49.11
N ALA A 55 20.62 -21.50 48.35
CA ALA A 55 20.19 -21.17 47.00
C ALA A 55 19.47 -19.83 47.12
N ALA A 56 20.19 -18.74 46.83
CA ALA A 56 19.63 -17.42 46.84
C ALA A 56 18.34 -17.47 46.01
N ALA A 57 17.21 -17.19 46.66
CA ALA A 57 15.91 -17.25 46.03
C ALA A 57 15.96 -16.43 44.75
N PRO A 58 15.50 -16.96 43.63
CA PRO A 58 15.50 -16.24 42.36
C PRO A 58 14.76 -14.90 42.54
N ARG A 59 15.44 -13.81 42.21
CA ARG A 59 14.81 -12.49 42.22
C ARG A 59 13.99 -12.35 40.98
N TYR A 60 12.77 -11.87 41.13
CA TYR A 60 11.85 -11.66 40.03
C TYR A 60 11.64 -10.16 39.83
N THR A 61 11.63 -9.71 38.58
CA THR A 61 11.11 -8.40 38.21
C THR A 61 9.59 -8.51 38.09
N THR A 62 8.89 -7.62 38.76
CA THR A 62 7.42 -7.60 38.75
C THR A 62 6.91 -6.28 38.27
N GLU A 63 5.77 -6.30 37.63
CA GLU A 63 5.01 -5.12 37.20
C GLU A 63 3.55 -5.27 37.68
N ALA A 64 2.93 -4.18 38.11
CA ALA A 64 1.56 -4.24 38.61
C ALA A 64 0.56 -4.41 37.47
N ALA A 65 -0.42 -5.28 37.62
CA ALA A 65 -1.59 -5.29 36.76
C ALA A 65 -2.42 -4.02 37.02
N THR A 66 -2.63 -3.18 36.01
CA THR A 66 -3.29 -1.87 36.14
C THR A 66 -4.61 -1.83 35.38
N LEU A 67 -5.56 -1.06 35.91
CA LEU A 67 -6.74 -0.67 35.12
C LEU A 67 -6.36 0.53 34.25
N GLY A 68 -6.66 0.45 32.96
CA GLY A 68 -6.34 1.51 32.03
C GLY A 68 -7.12 1.41 30.72
N THR A 69 -6.90 2.37 29.85
CA THR A 69 -7.46 2.33 28.49
C THR A 69 -6.52 1.57 27.56
N LEU A 70 -7.02 0.50 26.96
CA LEU A 70 -6.34 -0.21 25.88
C LEU A 70 -6.76 0.39 24.56
N VAL A 71 -5.77 0.88 23.81
CA VAL A 71 -5.95 1.31 22.43
C VAL A 71 -5.18 0.34 21.54
N VAL A 72 -5.89 -0.33 20.65
CA VAL A 72 -5.30 -1.20 19.63
C VAL A 72 -5.22 -0.40 18.34
N LYS A 73 -4.05 -0.38 17.73
CA LYS A 73 -3.78 0.33 16.49
C LYS A 73 -3.23 -0.63 15.45
N VAL A 74 -3.62 -0.41 14.21
CA VAL A 74 -3.03 -1.03 13.03
C VAL A 74 -2.23 0.03 12.30
N SER A 75 -0.95 -0.22 12.05
CA SER A 75 -0.09 0.70 11.31
C SER A 75 0.01 0.26 9.86
N ALA A 76 -0.24 1.18 8.93
CA ALA A 76 -0.17 0.93 7.50
C ALA A 76 0.52 2.10 6.80
N THR A 77 1.25 1.80 5.73
CA THR A 77 1.92 2.82 4.90
C THR A 77 1.20 3.00 3.59
N GLY A 78 1.29 4.19 3.03
CA GLY A 78 0.66 4.49 1.77
C GLY A 78 1.03 5.84 1.20
N ASN A 79 0.33 6.24 0.14
CA ASN A 79 0.62 7.47 -0.58
C ASN A 79 -0.58 8.42 -0.56
N LEU A 80 -0.28 9.71 -0.44
CA LEU A 80 -1.27 10.79 -0.57
C LEU A 80 -1.62 11.01 -2.05
N GLN A 81 -2.91 11.10 -2.33
CA GLN A 81 -3.43 11.43 -3.66
C GLN A 81 -4.55 12.47 -3.54
N PRO A 82 -4.79 13.29 -4.56
CA PRO A 82 -5.98 14.10 -4.61
C PRO A 82 -7.22 13.20 -4.74
N THR A 83 -8.36 13.63 -4.22
CA THR A 83 -9.63 12.90 -4.33
C THR A 83 -10.02 12.63 -5.77
N ASN A 84 -9.82 13.62 -6.66
CA ASN A 84 -10.09 13.51 -8.08
C ASN A 84 -8.88 13.93 -8.90
N THR A 85 -8.42 13.05 -9.79
CA THR A 85 -7.39 13.35 -10.79
C THR A 85 -7.95 13.05 -12.17
N VAL A 86 -7.65 13.91 -13.15
CA VAL A 86 -8.04 13.72 -14.53
C VAL A 86 -6.82 13.79 -15.42
N ASP A 87 -6.63 12.73 -16.20
CA ASP A 87 -5.60 12.68 -17.22
C ASP A 87 -6.17 13.26 -18.52
N VAL A 88 -5.60 14.36 -18.99
CA VAL A 88 -6.00 15.04 -20.24
C VAL A 88 -5.06 14.61 -21.36
N GLY A 89 -5.62 13.98 -22.38
CA GLY A 89 -4.92 13.56 -23.59
C GLY A 89 -5.41 14.30 -24.83
N SER A 90 -4.88 13.95 -26.00
CA SER A 90 -5.37 14.42 -27.31
C SER A 90 -6.18 13.34 -28.00
N GLU A 91 -7.34 13.73 -28.55
CA GLU A 91 -8.13 12.88 -29.46
C GLU A 91 -7.62 12.92 -30.91
N LEU A 92 -6.78 13.91 -31.22
CA LEU A 92 -6.24 14.13 -32.58
C LEU A 92 -4.72 13.96 -32.58
N SER A 93 -4.22 13.45 -33.69
CA SER A 93 -2.78 13.43 -33.96
C SER A 93 -2.35 14.73 -34.61
N GLY A 94 -1.23 15.30 -34.17
CA GLY A 94 -0.71 16.55 -34.71
C GLY A 94 0.57 16.97 -34.01
N ILE A 95 1.12 18.10 -34.42
CA ILE A 95 2.25 18.76 -33.76
C ILE A 95 1.68 19.77 -32.76
N VAL A 96 2.25 19.83 -31.57
CA VAL A 96 1.89 20.86 -30.58
C VAL A 96 2.48 22.20 -31.04
N ASP A 97 1.63 23.17 -31.31
CA ASP A 97 2.06 24.53 -31.68
C ASP A 97 2.41 25.34 -30.43
N LYS A 98 1.48 25.38 -29.45
CA LYS A 98 1.64 26.17 -28.23
C LYS A 98 1.13 25.43 -27.02
N VAL A 99 1.79 25.65 -25.89
CA VAL A 99 1.37 25.24 -24.54
C VAL A 99 1.16 26.52 -23.73
N TYR A 100 0.02 26.64 -23.06
CA TYR A 100 -0.41 27.88 -22.36
C TYR A 100 -0.31 27.79 -20.85
N VAL A 101 -0.05 26.58 -20.31
CA VAL A 101 0.00 26.32 -18.87
C VAL A 101 1.23 25.49 -18.53
N ASP A 102 1.72 25.65 -17.33
CA ASP A 102 2.86 24.90 -16.79
C ASP A 102 2.45 24.14 -15.53
N ASP A 103 3.39 23.38 -14.96
CA ASP A 103 3.21 22.65 -13.71
C ASP A 103 2.86 23.63 -12.57
N ASN A 104 1.90 23.25 -11.74
CA ASN A 104 1.33 24.00 -10.62
C ASN A 104 0.45 25.20 -11.01
N ASP A 105 0.14 25.40 -12.28
CA ASP A 105 -0.79 26.45 -12.70
C ASP A 105 -2.23 26.09 -12.34
N ALA A 106 -2.98 27.09 -11.86
CA ALA A 106 -4.41 26.95 -11.65
C ALA A 106 -5.16 27.09 -12.98
N VAL A 107 -6.09 26.17 -13.26
CA VAL A 107 -6.85 26.14 -14.50
C VAL A 107 -8.34 26.08 -14.24
N GLN A 108 -9.11 26.65 -15.17
CA GLN A 108 -10.57 26.63 -15.16
C GLN A 108 -11.11 25.65 -16.19
N LYS A 109 -12.28 25.08 -15.90
CA LYS A 109 -13.01 24.25 -16.87
C LYS A 109 -13.23 24.97 -18.19
N GLY A 110 -12.83 24.35 -19.30
CA GLY A 110 -12.91 24.92 -20.65
C GLY A 110 -11.71 25.80 -21.06
N GLN A 111 -10.80 26.12 -20.14
CA GLN A 111 -9.55 26.83 -20.45
C GLN A 111 -8.68 26.02 -21.39
N VAL A 112 -8.08 26.67 -22.39
CA VAL A 112 -7.14 26.03 -23.32
C VAL A 112 -5.82 25.81 -22.61
N LEU A 113 -5.37 24.55 -22.58
CA LEU A 113 -4.10 24.13 -22.01
C LEU A 113 -2.99 24.09 -23.07
N ALA A 114 -3.31 23.55 -24.22
CA ALA A 114 -2.40 23.48 -25.36
C ALA A 114 -3.19 23.51 -26.68
N MET A 115 -2.49 23.81 -27.74
CA MET A 115 -3.03 23.89 -29.08
C MET A 115 -2.17 23.11 -30.06
N LEU A 116 -2.80 22.27 -30.89
CA LEU A 116 -2.16 21.59 -32.00
C LEU A 116 -2.03 22.54 -33.20
N ASP A 117 -1.18 22.21 -34.17
CA ASP A 117 -1.13 22.91 -35.44
C ASP A 117 -2.48 22.81 -36.17
N LEU A 118 -3.12 23.95 -36.36
CA LEU A 118 -4.45 24.09 -36.91
C LEU A 118 -4.46 24.16 -38.44
N SER A 119 -3.33 24.31 -39.10
CA SER A 119 -3.22 24.62 -40.54
C SER A 119 -4.06 23.65 -41.39
N LYS A 120 -3.84 22.37 -41.27
CA LYS A 120 -4.55 21.32 -42.00
C LYS A 120 -6.05 21.27 -41.69
N LEU A 121 -6.43 21.52 -40.43
CA LEU A 121 -7.82 21.49 -39.99
C LEU A 121 -8.57 22.72 -40.48
N GLN A 122 -7.92 23.90 -40.49
CA GLN A 122 -8.48 25.12 -41.08
C GLN A 122 -8.72 24.98 -42.59
N ASP A 123 -7.76 24.38 -43.31
CA ASP A 123 -7.89 24.07 -44.72
C ASP A 123 -9.07 23.12 -44.99
N ALA A 124 -9.24 22.07 -44.14
CA ALA A 124 -10.38 21.15 -44.27
C ALA A 124 -11.70 21.86 -44.05
N VAL A 125 -11.82 22.72 -43.02
CA VAL A 125 -13.03 23.52 -42.76
C VAL A 125 -13.30 24.48 -43.92
N ALA A 126 -12.30 25.17 -44.48
CA ALA A 126 -12.43 26.05 -45.61
C ALA A 126 -12.97 25.31 -46.86
N LYS A 127 -12.43 24.10 -47.12
CA LYS A 127 -12.86 23.22 -48.21
C LYS A 127 -14.33 22.77 -48.04
N SER A 128 -14.69 22.30 -46.86
CA SER A 128 -16.06 21.83 -46.56
C SER A 128 -17.07 22.98 -46.64
N ARG A 129 -16.68 24.17 -46.19
CA ARG A 129 -17.51 25.38 -46.30
C ARG A 129 -17.75 25.76 -47.76
N ALA A 130 -16.72 25.72 -48.60
CA ALA A 130 -16.87 25.94 -50.04
C ALA A 130 -17.77 24.90 -50.71
N SER A 131 -17.67 23.61 -50.29
CA SER A 131 -18.56 22.55 -50.78
C SER A 131 -20.01 22.78 -50.37
N LEU A 132 -20.30 23.29 -49.18
CA LEU A 132 -21.64 23.66 -48.75
C LEU A 132 -22.22 24.76 -49.61
N VAL A 133 -21.45 25.83 -49.86
CA VAL A 133 -21.90 26.94 -50.74
C VAL A 133 -22.21 26.45 -52.15
N ALA A 134 -21.40 25.55 -52.71
CA ALA A 134 -21.66 24.95 -54.01
C ALA A 134 -22.94 24.11 -54.03
N ALA A 135 -23.21 23.32 -52.99
CA ALA A 135 -24.45 22.54 -52.85
C ALA A 135 -25.69 23.46 -52.71
N GLU A 136 -25.58 24.56 -51.97
CA GLU A 136 -26.63 25.54 -51.83
C GLU A 136 -26.96 26.23 -53.19
N ALA A 137 -25.95 26.59 -53.99
CA ALA A 137 -26.09 27.08 -55.30
C ALA A 137 -26.85 26.09 -56.23
N GLN A 138 -26.57 24.78 -56.06
CA GLN A 138 -27.24 23.74 -56.82
C GLN A 138 -28.74 23.60 -56.47
N VAL A 139 -29.13 23.89 -55.24
CA VAL A 139 -30.55 23.98 -54.84
C VAL A 139 -31.23 25.15 -55.53
N LEU A 140 -30.58 26.32 -55.60
CA LEU A 140 -31.12 27.48 -56.31
C LEU A 140 -31.32 27.18 -57.78
N GLN A 141 -30.39 26.51 -58.44
CA GLN A 141 -30.48 26.06 -59.83
C GLN A 141 -31.67 25.10 -60.02
N ALA A 142 -31.80 24.09 -59.17
CA ALA A 142 -32.91 23.15 -59.24
C ALA A 142 -34.25 23.81 -58.95
N GLN A 143 -34.31 24.77 -58.04
CA GLN A 143 -35.54 25.60 -57.83
C GLN A 143 -35.94 26.43 -59.05
N ALA A 144 -34.99 27.01 -59.78
CA ALA A 144 -35.25 27.71 -60.99
C ALA A 144 -35.86 26.78 -62.07
N THR A 145 -35.35 25.55 -62.20
CA THR A 145 -35.92 24.53 -63.11
C THR A 145 -37.35 24.12 -62.70
N VAL A 146 -37.68 24.05 -61.43
CA VAL A 146 -39.03 23.79 -60.91
C VAL A 146 -39.95 24.98 -61.34
N ALA A 147 -39.48 26.21 -61.17
CA ALA A 147 -40.23 27.39 -61.55
C ALA A 147 -40.53 27.41 -63.06
N GLU A 148 -39.57 27.07 -63.91
CA GLU A 148 -39.72 26.92 -65.35
C GLU A 148 -40.74 25.82 -65.72
N ALA A 149 -40.59 24.61 -65.17
CA ALA A 149 -41.47 23.47 -65.42
C ALA A 149 -42.92 23.78 -64.97
N ARG A 150 -43.07 24.44 -63.81
CA ARG A 150 -44.36 24.86 -63.27
C ARG A 150 -45.04 25.90 -64.17
N ALA A 151 -44.28 26.88 -64.67
CA ALA A 151 -44.77 27.87 -65.57
C ALA A 151 -45.19 27.23 -66.90
N ALA A 152 -44.47 26.27 -67.46
CA ALA A 152 -44.81 25.52 -68.65
C ALA A 152 -46.14 24.74 -68.49
N LEU A 153 -46.30 24.00 -67.41
CA LEU A 153 -47.51 23.27 -67.06
C LEU A 153 -48.71 24.20 -66.91
N SER A 154 -48.52 25.31 -66.18
CA SER A 154 -49.57 26.33 -66.02
C SER A 154 -50.05 26.91 -67.37
N ARG A 155 -49.13 27.20 -68.31
CA ARG A 155 -49.48 27.62 -69.66
C ARG A 155 -50.30 26.56 -70.42
N PHE A 156 -49.92 25.30 -70.38
CA PHE A 156 -50.65 24.19 -70.97
C PHE A 156 -52.04 24.03 -70.39
N GLN A 157 -52.19 24.13 -69.07
CA GLN A 157 -53.47 24.08 -68.35
C GLN A 157 -54.39 25.23 -68.79
N GLN A 158 -53.86 26.46 -68.91
CA GLN A 158 -54.62 27.62 -69.38
C GLN A 158 -55.10 27.48 -70.84
N VAL A 159 -54.21 26.98 -71.71
CA VAL A 159 -54.59 26.72 -73.13
C VAL A 159 -55.65 25.61 -73.22
N SER A 160 -55.55 24.55 -72.41
CA SER A 160 -56.53 23.47 -72.30
C SER A 160 -57.91 24.00 -71.89
N GLN A 161 -57.93 24.87 -70.88
CA GLN A 161 -59.18 25.52 -70.43
C GLN A 161 -59.82 26.39 -71.53
N LEU A 162 -59.02 27.20 -72.21
CA LEU A 162 -59.52 28.11 -73.31
C LEU A 162 -59.96 27.33 -74.52
N SER A 163 -59.36 26.17 -74.84
CA SER A 163 -59.73 25.38 -76.04
C SER A 163 -60.83 24.34 -75.75
N GLY A 164 -61.37 24.30 -74.55
CA GLY A 164 -62.37 23.28 -74.16
C GLY A 164 -61.80 21.86 -74.17
N GLY A 165 -60.50 21.71 -73.86
CA GLY A 165 -59.80 20.42 -73.74
C GLY A 165 -59.32 19.86 -75.10
N LYS A 166 -59.36 20.62 -76.18
CA LYS A 166 -58.91 20.13 -77.48
C LYS A 166 -57.39 20.21 -77.70
N VAL A 167 -56.76 21.18 -77.11
CA VAL A 167 -55.30 21.41 -77.15
C VAL A 167 -54.83 21.85 -75.78
N PRO A 168 -53.66 21.46 -75.32
CA PRO A 168 -52.72 20.49 -75.88
C PRO A 168 -53.25 19.04 -75.79
N SER A 169 -52.57 18.12 -76.46
CA SER A 169 -52.87 16.69 -76.36
C SER A 169 -52.63 16.13 -74.89
N ARG A 170 -53.35 15.06 -74.56
CA ARG A 170 -53.20 14.44 -73.24
C ARG A 170 -51.73 14.00 -72.93
N SER A 171 -51.04 13.52 -73.98
CA SER A 171 -49.62 13.12 -73.87
C SER A 171 -48.70 14.31 -73.55
N GLU A 172 -49.02 15.51 -74.14
CA GLU A 172 -48.23 16.72 -73.80
C GLU A 172 -48.48 17.22 -72.39
N MET A 173 -49.71 17.12 -71.89
CA MET A 173 -50.05 17.43 -70.51
C MET A 173 -49.37 16.48 -69.55
N ASP A 174 -49.47 15.17 -69.79
CA ASP A 174 -48.83 14.14 -69.00
C ASP A 174 -47.28 14.32 -68.95
N THR A 175 -46.69 14.69 -70.10
CA THR A 175 -45.23 14.98 -70.18
C THR A 175 -44.84 16.22 -69.37
N ALA A 176 -45.66 17.29 -69.42
CA ALA A 176 -45.39 18.49 -68.63
C ALA A 176 -45.49 18.24 -67.11
N GLU A 177 -46.50 17.45 -66.70
CA GLU A 177 -46.64 17.03 -65.30
C GLU A 177 -45.48 16.15 -64.83
N ALA A 178 -45.07 15.18 -65.68
CA ALA A 178 -43.89 14.33 -65.35
C ALA A 178 -42.61 15.16 -65.29
N ASN A 179 -42.45 16.20 -66.15
CA ASN A 179 -41.29 17.09 -66.05
C ASN A 179 -41.27 17.91 -64.76
N LEU A 180 -42.42 18.41 -64.28
CA LEU A 180 -42.53 19.12 -63.04
C LEU A 180 -42.16 18.18 -61.86
N LYS A 181 -42.76 16.99 -61.84
CA LYS A 181 -42.40 15.97 -60.77
C LYS A 181 -40.94 15.65 -60.80
N ARG A 182 -40.28 15.51 -61.92
CA ARG A 182 -38.85 15.28 -62.06
C ARG A 182 -38.03 16.46 -61.52
N ALA A 183 -38.44 17.69 -61.86
CA ALA A 183 -37.78 18.89 -61.34
C ALA A 183 -37.89 19.01 -59.81
N GLU A 184 -39.09 18.72 -59.26
CA GLU A 184 -39.30 18.67 -57.81
C GLU A 184 -38.46 17.59 -57.12
N ALA A 185 -38.30 16.40 -57.71
CA ALA A 185 -37.39 15.37 -57.22
C ALA A 185 -35.92 15.81 -57.23
N ASN A 186 -35.53 16.59 -58.28
CA ASN A 186 -34.16 17.14 -58.34
C ASN A 186 -33.90 18.16 -57.22
N VAL A 187 -34.89 18.99 -56.85
CA VAL A 187 -34.78 19.88 -55.68
C VAL A 187 -34.60 19.07 -54.38
N ALA A 188 -35.36 17.98 -54.21
CA ALA A 188 -35.23 17.12 -53.06
C ALA A 188 -33.84 16.51 -53.02
N SER A 189 -33.30 16.03 -54.13
CA SER A 189 -31.91 15.51 -54.22
C SER A 189 -30.87 16.58 -53.91
N ALA A 190 -30.99 17.78 -54.45
CA ALA A 190 -30.09 18.90 -54.19
C ALA A 190 -30.12 19.32 -52.73
N ARG A 191 -31.27 19.32 -52.06
CA ARG A 191 -31.41 19.58 -50.61
C ARG A 191 -30.72 18.48 -49.77
N ALA A 192 -30.81 17.22 -50.19
CA ALA A 192 -30.10 16.13 -49.54
C ALA A 192 -28.56 16.33 -49.62
N SER A 193 -28.06 16.83 -50.77
CA SER A 193 -26.65 17.18 -50.95
C SER A 193 -26.21 18.32 -50.02
N VAL A 194 -27.06 19.34 -49.79
CA VAL A 194 -26.79 20.39 -48.78
C VAL A 194 -26.70 19.82 -47.38
N THR A 195 -27.63 18.93 -47.03
CA THR A 195 -27.60 18.27 -45.71
C THR A 195 -26.29 17.47 -45.50
N GLN A 196 -25.86 16.75 -46.52
CA GLN A 196 -24.60 16.00 -46.51
C GLN A 196 -23.41 16.94 -46.38
N ALA A 197 -23.32 18.01 -47.16
CA ALA A 197 -22.21 18.97 -47.08
C ALA A 197 -22.16 19.69 -45.74
N ARG A 198 -23.33 20.02 -45.16
CA ARG A 198 -23.42 20.62 -43.82
C ARG A 198 -22.94 19.67 -42.72
N ALA A 199 -23.28 18.39 -42.81
CA ALA A 199 -22.79 17.38 -41.86
C ALA A 199 -21.26 17.23 -41.92
N THR A 200 -20.68 17.26 -43.14
CA THR A 200 -19.23 17.23 -43.33
C THR A 200 -18.56 18.46 -42.72
N LEU A 201 -19.09 19.67 -43.00
CA LEU A 201 -18.57 20.91 -42.41
C LEU A 201 -18.61 20.86 -40.87
N GLN A 202 -19.70 20.40 -40.27
CA GLN A 202 -19.86 20.26 -38.83
C GLN A 202 -18.81 19.30 -38.22
N SER A 203 -18.52 18.20 -38.92
CA SER A 203 -17.49 17.27 -38.53
C SER A 203 -16.08 17.92 -38.52
N ASP A 204 -15.74 18.65 -39.58
CA ASP A 204 -14.44 19.32 -39.68
C ASP A 204 -14.32 20.48 -38.69
N GLU A 205 -15.37 21.24 -38.39
CA GLU A 205 -15.40 22.27 -37.35
C GLU A 205 -15.25 21.65 -35.97
N THR A 206 -15.83 20.47 -35.71
CA THR A 206 -15.66 19.72 -34.47
C THR A 206 -14.19 19.27 -34.28
N ASN A 207 -13.57 18.77 -35.33
CA ASN A 207 -12.17 18.39 -35.32
C ASN A 207 -11.27 19.61 -35.06
N LEU A 208 -11.54 20.75 -35.67
CA LEU A 208 -10.83 21.99 -35.43
C LEU A 208 -10.98 22.45 -33.95
N ALA A 209 -12.15 22.32 -33.38
CA ALA A 209 -12.39 22.65 -31.97
C ALA A 209 -11.62 21.73 -31.03
N LYS A 210 -11.54 20.43 -31.34
CA LYS A 210 -10.81 19.41 -30.58
C LYS A 210 -9.28 19.56 -30.64
N ALA A 211 -8.76 20.28 -31.62
CA ALA A 211 -7.35 20.60 -31.69
C ALA A 211 -6.87 21.57 -30.58
N ASN A 212 -7.80 22.28 -29.95
CA ASN A 212 -7.57 23.03 -28.73
C ASN A 212 -7.81 22.08 -27.52
N ILE A 213 -6.76 21.65 -26.90
CA ILE A 213 -6.81 20.79 -25.72
C ILE A 213 -7.25 21.64 -24.53
N ARG A 214 -8.38 21.28 -23.91
CA ARG A 214 -9.00 22.08 -22.85
C ARG A 214 -9.11 21.30 -21.54
N SER A 215 -9.08 22.01 -20.42
CA SER A 215 -9.36 21.42 -19.11
C SER A 215 -10.83 21.00 -19.00
N PRO A 216 -11.11 19.74 -18.59
CA PRO A 216 -12.47 19.29 -18.31
C PRO A 216 -12.97 19.71 -16.92
N ILE A 217 -12.07 20.15 -16.03
CA ILE A 217 -12.34 20.50 -14.63
C ILE A 217 -11.72 21.85 -14.25
N ASN A 218 -12.16 22.42 -13.13
CA ASN A 218 -11.41 23.45 -12.43
C ASN A 218 -10.38 22.76 -11.54
N GLY A 219 -9.16 23.27 -11.44
CA GLY A 219 -8.14 22.63 -10.60
C GLY A 219 -6.74 23.14 -10.85
N VAL A 220 -5.76 22.29 -10.60
CA VAL A 220 -4.33 22.60 -10.72
C VAL A 220 -3.65 21.54 -11.59
N VAL A 221 -2.71 21.98 -12.42
CA VAL A 221 -1.85 21.09 -13.23
C VAL A 221 -0.83 20.44 -12.32
N LEU A 222 -0.90 19.11 -12.15
CA LEU A 222 0.08 18.35 -11.39
C LEU A 222 1.33 18.03 -12.20
N ALA A 223 1.15 17.75 -13.49
CA ALA A 223 2.26 17.44 -14.39
C ALA A 223 1.88 17.77 -15.84
N ARG A 224 2.83 18.39 -16.55
CA ARG A 224 2.82 18.64 -17.99
C ARG A 224 3.79 17.66 -18.65
N GLN A 225 3.28 16.87 -19.62
CA GLN A 225 4.08 15.83 -20.29
C GLN A 225 4.27 16.14 -21.81
N ILE A 226 4.07 17.39 -22.20
CA ILE A 226 4.23 17.83 -23.58
C ILE A 226 5.05 19.10 -23.70
N GLU A 227 5.71 19.24 -24.86
CA GLU A 227 6.49 20.43 -25.21
C GLU A 227 6.04 20.99 -26.57
N PRO A 228 6.15 22.33 -26.78
CA PRO A 228 5.95 22.91 -28.11
C PRO A 228 6.87 22.25 -29.14
N GLY A 229 6.32 21.95 -30.33
CA GLY A 229 7.01 21.24 -31.40
C GLY A 229 6.99 19.72 -31.29
N GLN A 230 6.50 19.14 -30.20
CA GLN A 230 6.35 17.70 -30.05
C GLN A 230 5.21 17.16 -30.89
N THR A 231 5.40 15.98 -31.51
CA THR A 231 4.34 15.28 -32.23
C THR A 231 3.54 14.39 -31.29
N VAL A 232 2.24 14.57 -31.26
CA VAL A 232 1.29 13.74 -30.54
C VAL A 232 0.59 12.81 -31.51
N ALA A 233 0.58 11.51 -31.24
CA ALA A 233 -0.13 10.51 -32.03
C ALA A 233 -1.27 9.92 -31.19
N ALA A 234 -2.51 10.18 -31.58
CA ALA A 234 -3.70 9.56 -31.01
C ALA A 234 -3.88 8.18 -31.67
N SER A 235 -3.07 7.19 -31.22
CA SER A 235 -3.19 5.80 -31.61
C SER A 235 -3.77 4.98 -30.46
N PHE A 236 -3.65 3.65 -30.48
CA PHE A 236 -4.28 2.70 -29.53
C PHE A 236 -4.31 3.10 -28.04
N GLN A 237 -3.39 3.94 -27.60
CA GLN A 237 -3.40 4.57 -26.27
C GLN A 237 -3.17 6.08 -26.47
N ALA A 238 -4.16 6.88 -26.11
CA ALA A 238 -3.99 8.33 -26.10
C ALA A 238 -2.92 8.69 -25.07
N PRO A 239 -1.83 9.38 -25.45
CA PRO A 239 -0.83 9.81 -24.50
C PRO A 239 -1.43 10.82 -23.52
N VAL A 240 -1.10 10.70 -22.25
CA VAL A 240 -1.42 11.69 -21.23
C VAL A 240 -0.56 12.92 -21.48
N LEU A 241 -1.19 14.07 -21.68
CA LEU A 241 -0.50 15.33 -21.94
C LEU A 241 -0.41 16.20 -20.68
N PHE A 242 -1.49 16.21 -19.90
CA PHE A 242 -1.57 16.90 -18.62
C PHE A 242 -2.24 16.00 -17.58
N LYS A 243 -1.74 16.05 -16.36
CA LYS A 243 -2.40 15.47 -15.20
C LYS A 243 -2.93 16.59 -14.33
N LEU A 244 -4.25 16.61 -14.12
CA LEU A 244 -4.94 17.65 -13.38
C LEU A 244 -5.47 17.09 -12.06
N ALA A 245 -5.45 17.90 -10.99
CA ALA A 245 -6.18 17.64 -9.75
C ALA A 245 -7.30 18.67 -9.59
N GLU A 246 -8.46 18.23 -9.15
CA GLU A 246 -9.62 19.12 -8.97
C GLU A 246 -9.45 20.01 -7.74
N ASP A 247 -9.12 19.42 -6.60
CA ASP A 247 -8.98 20.13 -5.33
C ASP A 247 -7.83 19.52 -4.53
N LEU A 248 -6.85 20.34 -4.18
CA LEU A 248 -5.72 19.93 -3.34
C LEU A 248 -6.01 20.13 -1.84
N ALA A 249 -7.10 20.81 -1.47
CA ALA A 249 -7.52 20.94 -0.08
C ALA A 249 -8.14 19.64 0.47
N LYS A 250 -8.65 18.79 -0.44
CA LYS A 250 -9.19 17.47 -0.11
C LYS A 250 -8.30 16.38 -0.69
N MET A 251 -7.67 15.66 0.20
CA MET A 251 -6.74 14.59 -0.17
C MET A 251 -7.24 13.24 0.35
N GLU A 252 -6.75 12.19 -0.26
CA GLU A 252 -6.92 10.83 0.21
C GLU A 252 -5.54 10.23 0.52
N LEU A 253 -5.42 9.60 1.68
CA LEU A 253 -4.30 8.74 1.98
C LEU A 253 -4.70 7.30 1.66
N GLN A 254 -4.10 6.73 0.63
CA GLN A 254 -4.32 5.36 0.20
C GLN A 254 -3.26 4.48 0.83
N VAL A 255 -3.65 3.68 1.83
CA VAL A 255 -2.75 2.79 2.56
C VAL A 255 -3.00 1.33 2.23
N ASP A 256 -1.94 0.54 2.25
CA ASP A 256 -1.98 -0.90 2.08
C ASP A 256 -2.00 -1.57 3.47
N ILE A 257 -3.12 -2.22 3.81
CA ILE A 257 -3.30 -2.94 5.07
C ILE A 257 -3.05 -4.42 4.84
N ASP A 258 -2.26 -5.04 5.72
CA ASP A 258 -1.95 -6.47 5.69
C ASP A 258 -3.22 -7.33 5.86
N GLU A 259 -3.26 -8.51 5.22
CA GLU A 259 -4.36 -9.47 5.34
C GLU A 259 -4.64 -9.88 6.79
N ALA A 260 -3.61 -9.94 7.64
CA ALA A 260 -3.77 -10.29 9.05
C ALA A 260 -4.57 -9.26 9.86
N ASP A 261 -4.53 -7.99 9.44
CA ASP A 261 -5.10 -6.85 10.18
C ASP A 261 -6.39 -6.31 9.56
N VAL A 262 -6.67 -6.58 8.27
CA VAL A 262 -7.82 -6.02 7.56
C VAL A 262 -9.16 -6.36 8.21
N GLY A 263 -9.26 -7.53 8.88
CA GLY A 263 -10.47 -7.95 9.57
C GLY A 263 -10.86 -7.10 10.78
N GLN A 264 -9.97 -6.19 11.23
CA GLN A 264 -10.22 -5.28 12.36
C GLN A 264 -10.46 -3.84 11.90
N VAL A 265 -10.34 -3.57 10.61
CA VAL A 265 -10.42 -2.22 10.04
C VAL A 265 -11.76 -2.02 9.36
N GLU A 266 -12.47 -0.96 9.75
CA GLU A 266 -13.81 -0.64 9.26
C GLU A 266 -13.90 0.84 8.84
N ALA A 267 -14.80 1.14 7.90
CA ALA A 267 -15.11 2.50 7.52
C ALA A 267 -15.62 3.32 8.72
N GLY A 268 -15.23 4.58 8.81
CA GLY A 268 -15.57 5.49 9.91
C GLY A 268 -14.59 5.47 11.09
N GLN A 269 -13.63 4.55 11.14
CA GLN A 269 -12.58 4.57 12.15
C GLN A 269 -11.64 5.77 11.95
N LYS A 270 -11.18 6.31 13.09
CA LYS A 270 -10.23 7.43 13.11
C LYS A 270 -8.80 6.90 13.01
N ALA A 271 -8.01 7.62 12.25
CA ALA A 271 -6.58 7.38 12.11
C ALA A 271 -5.79 8.66 12.38
N THR A 272 -4.57 8.50 12.82
CA THR A 272 -3.57 9.57 12.85
C THR A 272 -2.44 9.14 11.91
N PHE A 273 -1.95 10.05 11.10
CA PHE A 273 -0.83 9.73 10.23
C PHE A 273 0.25 10.82 10.27
N SER A 274 1.43 10.41 9.93
CA SER A 274 2.57 11.30 9.71
C SER A 274 3.10 11.10 8.30
N VAL A 275 3.68 12.14 7.74
CA VAL A 275 4.36 12.11 6.45
C VAL A 275 5.86 12.33 6.65
N ASP A 276 6.67 11.66 5.85
CA ASP A 276 8.13 11.74 5.98
C ASP A 276 8.67 13.14 5.70
N ALA A 277 7.93 13.95 4.91
CA ALA A 277 8.29 15.32 4.61
C ALA A 277 8.19 16.28 5.82
N TRP A 278 7.36 15.94 6.83
CA TRP A 278 7.13 16.75 8.01
C TRP A 278 7.27 15.91 9.29
N PRO A 279 8.50 15.58 9.71
CA PRO A 279 8.74 14.80 10.90
C PRO A 279 8.19 15.48 12.16
N GLY A 280 7.42 14.73 12.95
CA GLY A 280 6.83 15.22 14.19
C GLY A 280 5.48 15.92 14.07
N ARG A 281 4.98 16.18 12.84
CA ARG A 281 3.61 16.66 12.63
C ARG A 281 2.67 15.48 12.42
N GLN A 282 1.60 15.44 13.18
CA GLN A 282 0.55 14.46 13.04
C GLN A 282 -0.70 15.09 12.42
N TYR A 283 -1.28 14.37 11.49
CA TYR A 283 -2.52 14.72 10.80
C TYR A 283 -3.60 13.74 11.20
N THR A 284 -4.84 14.19 11.18
CA THR A 284 -6.01 13.33 11.43
C THR A 284 -6.62 12.89 10.11
N ALA A 285 -7.08 11.65 10.07
CA ALA A 285 -7.77 11.08 8.93
C ALA A 285 -8.93 10.19 9.40
N VAL A 286 -9.87 9.95 8.51
CA VAL A 286 -11.00 9.05 8.74
C VAL A 286 -11.09 8.07 7.59
N ILE A 287 -11.27 6.78 7.90
CA ILE A 287 -11.44 5.76 6.87
C ILE A 287 -12.78 5.96 6.17
N THR A 288 -12.73 6.17 4.86
CA THR A 288 -13.93 6.26 4.02
C THR A 288 -14.28 4.91 3.41
N ARG A 289 -13.27 4.13 3.04
CA ARG A 289 -13.48 2.86 2.36
C ARG A 289 -12.34 1.88 2.62
N VAL A 290 -12.71 0.62 2.87
CA VAL A 290 -11.80 -0.54 2.86
C VAL A 290 -12.09 -1.33 1.59
N GLY A 291 -11.08 -1.56 0.76
CA GLY A 291 -11.20 -2.29 -0.50
C GLY A 291 -11.45 -3.78 -0.27
N PHE A 292 -12.32 -4.38 -1.08
CA PHE A 292 -12.54 -5.84 -1.06
C PHE A 292 -11.54 -6.60 -1.94
N GLY A 293 -10.92 -5.91 -2.90
CA GLY A 293 -9.92 -6.49 -3.78
C GLY A 293 -8.55 -6.52 -3.10
N SER A 294 -7.92 -7.68 -3.04
CA SER A 294 -6.54 -7.81 -2.58
C SER A 294 -5.57 -7.37 -3.67
N GLN A 295 -4.45 -6.81 -3.25
CA GLN A 295 -3.28 -6.54 -4.09
C GLN A 295 -2.12 -7.38 -3.57
N GLU A 296 -1.42 -8.02 -4.47
CA GLU A 296 -0.20 -8.75 -4.14
C GLU A 296 1.00 -7.94 -4.62
N LYS A 297 1.83 -7.50 -3.68
CA LYS A 297 3.08 -6.80 -3.96
C LYS A 297 4.23 -7.58 -3.31
N GLU A 298 5.16 -8.03 -4.10
CA GLU A 298 6.36 -8.75 -3.61
C GLU A 298 6.04 -9.97 -2.73
N GLY A 299 4.92 -10.67 -3.01
CA GLY A 299 4.49 -11.86 -2.24
C GLY A 299 3.74 -11.54 -0.94
N VAL A 300 3.44 -10.25 -0.67
CA VAL A 300 2.62 -9.82 0.47
C VAL A 300 1.23 -9.44 -0.05
N VAL A 301 0.20 -10.05 0.57
CA VAL A 301 -1.20 -9.73 0.26
C VAL A 301 -1.64 -8.56 1.14
N SER A 302 -2.11 -7.50 0.50
CA SER A 302 -2.62 -6.30 1.16
C SER A 302 -3.96 -5.85 0.59
N TYR A 303 -4.67 -5.05 1.37
CA TYR A 303 -5.97 -4.49 1.00
C TYR A 303 -5.88 -2.96 1.00
N LEU A 304 -6.22 -2.37 -0.14
CA LEU A 304 -6.20 -0.92 -0.28
C LEU A 304 -7.29 -0.29 0.58
N THR A 305 -6.89 0.56 1.50
CA THR A 305 -7.80 1.32 2.35
C THR A 305 -7.61 2.81 2.11
N VAL A 306 -8.71 3.51 1.97
CA VAL A 306 -8.74 4.94 1.65
C VAL A 306 -9.17 5.73 2.88
N LEU A 307 -8.35 6.70 3.24
CA LEU A 307 -8.59 7.63 4.35
C LEU A 307 -8.75 9.05 3.79
N GLU A 308 -9.80 9.72 4.18
CA GLU A 308 -10.02 11.13 3.86
C GLU A 308 -9.16 12.02 4.76
N VAL A 309 -8.51 13.00 4.15
CA VAL A 309 -7.55 13.91 4.77
C VAL A 309 -7.84 15.34 4.38
N GLY A 310 -8.00 16.23 5.35
CA GLY A 310 -8.04 17.67 5.11
C GLY A 310 -6.64 18.24 4.91
N ASN A 311 -6.49 19.13 3.94
CA ASN A 311 -5.25 19.80 3.58
C ASN A 311 -5.47 21.30 3.35
N ASP A 312 -6.14 21.97 4.29
CA ASP A 312 -6.52 23.38 4.16
C ASP A 312 -5.31 24.33 4.04
N ASP A 313 -4.19 23.92 4.61
CA ASP A 313 -2.93 24.69 4.56
C ASP A 313 -2.04 24.33 3.35
N LEU A 314 -2.48 23.43 2.49
CA LEU A 314 -1.77 22.92 1.30
C LEU A 314 -0.35 22.40 1.60
N SER A 315 -0.11 21.98 2.84
CA SER A 315 1.19 21.43 3.27
C SER A 315 1.44 20.02 2.75
N LEU A 316 0.35 19.27 2.49
CA LEU A 316 0.39 17.94 1.93
C LEU A 316 0.38 18.02 0.41
N ARG A 317 1.27 17.26 -0.22
CA ARG A 317 1.38 17.20 -1.68
C ARG A 317 1.08 15.80 -2.19
N PRO A 318 0.47 15.69 -3.38
CA PRO A 318 0.31 14.41 -4.06
C PRO A 318 1.62 13.66 -4.18
N GLY A 319 1.58 12.33 -3.94
CA GLY A 319 2.76 11.48 -4.00
C GLY A 319 3.57 11.38 -2.70
N MET A 320 3.28 12.17 -1.66
CA MET A 320 3.93 12.00 -0.36
C MET A 320 3.57 10.66 0.26
N THR A 321 4.58 10.00 0.83
CA THR A 321 4.39 8.77 1.60
C THR A 321 4.01 9.13 3.03
N GLY A 322 3.01 8.42 3.56
CA GLY A 322 2.55 8.57 4.93
C GLY A 322 2.41 7.24 5.64
N THR A 323 2.65 7.26 6.94
CA THR A 323 2.40 6.13 7.84
C THR A 323 1.19 6.46 8.70
N ALA A 324 0.13 5.66 8.58
CA ALA A 324 -1.11 5.83 9.31
C ALA A 324 -1.24 4.81 10.44
N ASP A 325 -1.61 5.30 11.62
CA ASP A 325 -1.99 4.52 12.80
C ASP A 325 -3.51 4.55 12.95
N ILE A 326 -4.16 3.49 12.52
CA ILE A 326 -5.61 3.32 12.55
C ILE A 326 -6.01 2.79 13.91
N THR A 327 -6.90 3.48 14.61
CA THR A 327 -7.44 3.01 15.90
C THR A 327 -8.59 2.04 15.64
N THR A 328 -8.32 0.74 15.82
CA THR A 328 -9.30 -0.32 15.55
C THR A 328 -10.18 -0.63 16.77
N LEU A 329 -9.60 -0.53 17.97
CA LEU A 329 -10.33 -0.83 19.21
C LEU A 329 -9.89 0.08 20.34
N THR A 330 -10.85 0.64 21.07
CA THR A 330 -10.60 1.34 22.34
C THR A 330 -11.41 0.65 23.44
N ARG A 331 -10.73 0.19 24.50
CA ARG A 331 -11.35 -0.41 25.69
C ARG A 331 -10.98 0.41 26.91
N GLU A 332 -11.95 1.07 27.49
CA GLU A 332 -11.79 1.80 28.76
C GLU A 332 -11.91 0.86 29.94
N ASN A 333 -11.19 1.16 31.03
CA ASN A 333 -11.20 0.37 32.27
C ASN A 333 -10.86 -1.12 32.09
N ALA A 334 -10.02 -1.47 31.13
CA ALA A 334 -9.53 -2.83 30.93
C ALA A 334 -8.43 -3.16 31.96
N LEU A 335 -8.43 -4.39 32.48
CA LEU A 335 -7.34 -4.90 33.29
C LEU A 335 -6.17 -5.26 32.36
N LEU A 336 -5.07 -4.53 32.47
CA LEU A 336 -3.92 -4.64 31.57
C LEU A 336 -2.77 -5.36 32.27
N VAL A 337 -2.15 -6.26 31.51
CA VAL A 337 -0.96 -7.01 31.94
C VAL A 337 0.11 -6.90 30.86
N PRO A 338 1.38 -6.63 31.21
CA PRO A 338 2.47 -6.62 30.26
C PRO A 338 2.61 -7.97 29.52
N ASN A 339 2.82 -7.93 28.22
CA ASN A 339 2.97 -9.14 27.41
C ASN A 339 4.17 -10.00 27.84
N ALA A 340 5.18 -9.40 28.49
CA ALA A 340 6.30 -10.10 29.09
C ALA A 340 5.85 -11.09 30.17
N ALA A 341 4.83 -10.72 30.99
CA ALA A 341 4.30 -11.58 32.03
C ALA A 341 3.52 -12.80 31.49
N LEU A 342 2.89 -12.66 30.31
CA LEU A 342 2.20 -13.76 29.64
C LEU A 342 3.16 -14.79 29.02
N ARG A 343 4.39 -14.37 28.71
CA ARG A 343 5.46 -15.22 28.15
C ARG A 343 6.35 -15.82 29.21
N PHE A 344 6.29 -15.31 30.44
CA PHE A 344 7.13 -15.78 31.54
C PHE A 344 6.70 -17.16 32.01
N THR A 345 7.67 -18.05 32.17
CA THR A 345 7.51 -19.37 32.81
C THR A 345 8.66 -19.56 33.75
N PRO A 346 8.41 -19.70 35.10
CA PRO A 346 9.48 -19.93 36.03
C PRO A 346 10.21 -21.22 35.68
N ALA A 347 11.54 -21.19 35.78
CA ALA A 347 12.34 -22.41 35.70
C ALA A 347 11.94 -23.31 36.87
N THR A 348 11.20 -24.36 36.60
CA THR A 348 10.96 -25.41 37.59
C THR A 348 12.33 -25.90 38.10
N PRO A 349 12.61 -25.84 39.42
CA PRO A 349 13.79 -26.49 39.92
C PRO A 349 13.71 -27.95 39.52
N SER A 350 14.55 -28.36 38.60
CA SER A 350 14.68 -29.75 38.17
C SER A 350 14.88 -30.57 39.45
N ALA A 351 13.82 -31.27 39.87
CA ALA A 351 13.92 -32.24 40.99
C ALA A 351 15.18 -33.07 40.76
N GLY A 352 16.07 -33.01 41.72
CA GLY A 352 17.45 -33.45 41.67
C GLY A 352 17.65 -34.69 40.81
N LYS A 353 18.47 -34.56 39.79
CA LYS A 353 19.12 -35.72 39.20
C LYS A 353 19.87 -36.43 40.34
N LYS A 354 19.26 -37.50 40.88
CA LYS A 354 20.02 -38.54 41.61
C LYS A 354 21.24 -38.83 40.75
N LYS A 355 22.43 -38.55 41.28
CA LYS A 355 23.70 -39.02 40.73
C LYS A 355 23.59 -40.55 40.66
N SER A 356 23.17 -41.07 39.54
CA SER A 356 23.34 -42.46 39.17
C SER A 356 24.84 -42.66 38.95
N GLY A 357 25.40 -43.61 39.70
CA GLY A 357 26.82 -43.94 39.69
C GLY A 357 27.38 -44.14 38.29
N ALA A 358 28.64 -43.84 38.15
CA ALA A 358 29.43 -43.97 36.94
C ALA A 358 29.32 -45.38 36.35
N ASN A 359 28.47 -45.56 35.35
CA ASN A 359 28.50 -46.75 34.51
C ASN A 359 29.39 -46.48 33.31
N LEU A 360 30.60 -47.03 33.36
CA LEU A 360 31.62 -47.03 32.31
C LEU A 360 31.16 -47.69 30.97
N VAL A 361 30.03 -48.40 30.98
CA VAL A 361 29.50 -49.10 29.79
C VAL A 361 28.69 -48.20 28.85
N GLY A 362 28.28 -46.99 29.28
CA GLY A 362 27.47 -46.07 28.47
C GLY A 362 28.26 -45.21 27.48
N MET A 363 29.58 -45.40 27.33
CA MET A 363 30.42 -44.51 26.50
C MET A 363 30.57 -44.98 25.06
N MET A 364 29.97 -46.11 24.70
CA MET A 364 30.14 -46.73 23.37
C MET A 364 28.88 -46.80 22.47
N MET A 365 27.78 -46.14 22.87
CA MET A 365 26.61 -46.08 22.01
C MET A 365 26.37 -44.65 21.45
N PRO A 366 26.14 -44.48 20.14
CA PRO A 366 25.79 -43.17 19.57
C PRO A 366 24.46 -42.69 20.18
N ARG A 367 24.52 -41.47 20.80
CA ARG A 367 23.32 -40.84 21.34
C ARG A 367 22.37 -40.46 20.22
N PRO A 368 21.07 -40.82 20.32
CA PRO A 368 20.07 -40.30 19.38
C PRO A 368 20.00 -38.78 19.46
N PRO A 369 19.68 -38.09 18.33
CA PRO A 369 19.63 -36.65 18.32
C PRO A 369 18.64 -36.15 19.38
N ARG A 370 19.08 -35.15 20.17
CA ARG A 370 18.23 -34.47 21.14
C ARG A 370 17.06 -33.87 20.36
N GLN A 371 15.86 -34.39 20.60
CA GLN A 371 14.64 -33.72 20.18
C GLN A 371 14.66 -32.32 20.80
N THR A 372 14.78 -31.30 19.96
CA THR A 372 14.53 -29.90 20.32
C THR A 372 13.15 -29.86 20.96
N ARG A 373 13.11 -29.45 22.21
CA ARG A 373 11.88 -29.20 22.96
C ARG A 373 11.01 -28.29 22.12
N LYS A 374 9.88 -28.83 21.63
CA LYS A 374 8.87 -28.04 20.93
C LYS A 374 8.57 -26.84 21.80
N VAL A 375 8.83 -25.65 21.26
CA VAL A 375 8.25 -24.40 21.76
C VAL A 375 6.75 -24.67 21.79
N GLN A 376 6.15 -24.60 22.95
CA GLN A 376 4.70 -24.69 23.07
C GLN A 376 4.12 -23.61 22.20
N GLU A 377 3.47 -24.03 21.11
CA GLU A 377 2.64 -23.16 20.29
C GLU A 377 1.67 -22.43 21.22
N THR A 378 1.68 -21.13 21.13
CA THR A 378 0.70 -20.25 21.74
C THR A 378 -0.68 -20.73 21.31
N THR A 379 -1.40 -21.33 22.22
CA THR A 379 -2.75 -21.86 21.98
C THR A 379 -3.62 -20.69 21.54
N LYS A 380 -4.05 -20.68 20.28
CA LYS A 380 -5.14 -19.84 19.77
C LYS A 380 -6.39 -20.22 20.56
N GLY A 381 -6.71 -19.44 21.60
CA GLY A 381 -7.90 -19.68 22.43
C GLY A 381 -7.67 -19.28 23.86
N GLY A 382 -7.54 -18.01 24.11
CA GLY A 382 -7.97 -17.28 25.30
C GLY A 382 -7.48 -17.69 26.70
N ASN A 383 -6.99 -18.86 26.95
CA ASN A 383 -6.55 -19.26 28.31
C ASN A 383 -5.02 -19.27 28.36
N GLN A 384 -4.47 -18.31 29.08
CA GLN A 384 -3.03 -18.20 29.35
C GLN A 384 -2.79 -18.22 30.85
N ARG A 385 -1.52 -18.47 31.24
CA ARG A 385 -1.13 -18.51 32.64
C ARG A 385 -0.21 -17.35 32.94
N VAL A 386 -0.57 -16.57 33.97
CA VAL A 386 0.26 -15.47 34.49
C VAL A 386 0.79 -15.86 35.83
N TRP A 387 2.06 -15.52 36.11
CA TRP A 387 2.70 -15.78 37.39
C TRP A 387 2.71 -14.51 38.23
N VAL A 388 2.11 -14.59 39.40
CA VAL A 388 2.03 -13.49 40.36
C VAL A 388 2.97 -13.80 41.52
N LEU A 389 3.71 -12.79 41.96
CA LEU A 389 4.56 -12.93 43.14
C LEU A 389 3.72 -12.77 44.40
N ARG A 390 3.56 -13.86 45.19
CA ARG A 390 2.88 -13.83 46.48
C ARG A 390 3.83 -14.41 47.54
N ASP A 391 4.09 -13.65 48.57
CA ASP A 391 5.01 -14.04 49.67
C ASP A 391 6.39 -14.51 49.15
N GLY A 392 6.92 -13.86 48.10
CA GLY A 392 8.22 -14.20 47.51
C GLY A 392 8.21 -15.44 46.59
N GLN A 393 7.06 -16.09 46.40
CA GLN A 393 6.93 -17.28 45.56
C GLN A 393 6.07 -17.01 44.32
N PRO A 394 6.42 -17.58 43.14
CA PRO A 394 5.63 -17.47 41.94
C PRO A 394 4.38 -18.37 42.03
N VAL A 395 3.20 -17.78 42.04
CA VAL A 395 1.91 -18.48 42.01
C VAL A 395 1.28 -18.32 40.63
N ALA A 396 0.92 -19.43 39.99
CA ALA A 396 0.27 -19.44 38.69
C ALA A 396 -1.21 -19.08 38.84
N ILE A 397 -1.66 -18.17 37.99
CA ILE A 397 -3.06 -17.79 37.85
C ILE A 397 -3.46 -18.00 36.38
N ASP A 398 -4.48 -18.82 36.16
CA ASP A 398 -5.04 -18.99 34.82
C ASP A 398 -5.95 -17.77 34.50
N VAL A 399 -5.69 -17.15 33.35
CA VAL A 399 -6.38 -15.94 32.90
C VAL A 399 -6.89 -16.13 31.47
N LYS A 400 -8.00 -15.49 31.17
CA LYS A 400 -8.50 -15.40 29.79
C LYS A 400 -8.08 -14.06 29.22
N THR A 401 -7.25 -14.09 28.17
CA THR A 401 -6.74 -12.91 27.49
C THR A 401 -7.75 -12.40 26.45
N GLY A 402 -7.84 -11.08 26.33
CA GLY A 402 -8.60 -10.36 25.31
C GLY A 402 -7.69 -9.73 24.25
N ALA A 403 -7.98 -8.48 23.92
CA ALA A 403 -7.24 -7.70 22.94
C ALA A 403 -5.83 -7.33 23.44
N THR A 404 -4.90 -7.14 22.51
CA THR A 404 -3.52 -6.72 22.81
C THR A 404 -3.08 -5.61 21.85
N ASN A 405 -2.25 -4.70 22.34
CA ASN A 405 -1.59 -3.69 21.52
C ASN A 405 -0.09 -3.99 21.29
N GLY A 406 0.33 -5.25 21.51
CA GLY A 406 1.73 -5.66 21.37
C GLY A 406 2.59 -5.43 22.64
N ARG A 407 2.25 -4.46 23.48
CA ARG A 407 2.96 -4.16 24.76
C ARG A 407 2.21 -4.69 25.98
N VAL A 408 0.92 -4.48 26.02
CA VAL A 408 0.02 -4.94 27.09
C VAL A 408 -1.14 -5.71 26.49
N THR A 409 -1.69 -6.64 27.28
CA THR A 409 -2.85 -7.45 26.89
C THR A 409 -3.95 -7.29 27.94
N GLU A 410 -5.17 -7.17 27.47
CA GLU A 410 -6.38 -7.15 28.30
C GLU A 410 -6.63 -8.53 28.91
N ILE A 411 -7.01 -8.55 30.18
CA ILE A 411 -7.50 -9.75 30.86
C ILE A 411 -9.02 -9.63 31.02
N VAL A 412 -9.73 -10.50 30.30
CA VAL A 412 -11.20 -10.51 30.28
C VAL A 412 -11.78 -11.41 31.37
N GLY A 413 -11.01 -12.38 31.88
CA GLY A 413 -11.47 -13.31 32.90
C GLY A 413 -10.32 -13.95 33.66
N GLY A 414 -10.63 -14.45 34.87
CA GLY A 414 -9.66 -15.04 35.78
C GLY A 414 -9.70 -14.44 37.18
N SER A 415 -8.87 -14.92 38.08
CA SER A 415 -8.79 -14.42 39.45
C SER A 415 -7.74 -13.31 39.65
N LEU A 416 -7.20 -12.75 38.59
CA LEU A 416 -6.27 -11.63 38.62
C LEU A 416 -7.01 -10.33 38.93
N LYS A 417 -6.48 -9.53 39.87
CA LYS A 417 -7.05 -8.23 40.25
C LYS A 417 -6.05 -7.11 39.99
N ALA A 418 -6.56 -5.90 39.81
CA ALA A 418 -5.74 -4.70 39.72
C ALA A 418 -4.84 -4.58 40.98
N GLY A 419 -3.59 -4.16 40.78
CA GLY A 419 -2.58 -4.02 41.83
C GLY A 419 -1.77 -5.30 42.13
N MET A 420 -2.15 -6.46 41.59
CA MET A 420 -1.36 -7.69 41.76
C MET A 420 -0.05 -7.58 40.95
N GLN A 421 1.05 -7.98 41.58
CA GLN A 421 2.38 -7.95 40.98
C GLN A 421 2.60 -9.17 40.09
N VAL A 422 2.58 -8.98 38.79
CA VAL A 422 2.83 -10.02 37.78
C VAL A 422 4.33 -10.11 37.49
N ILE A 423 4.86 -11.31 37.37
CA ILE A 423 6.28 -11.53 37.10
C ILE A 423 6.54 -11.39 35.59
N THR A 424 7.42 -10.46 35.24
CA THR A 424 7.82 -10.21 33.85
C THR A 424 9.12 -10.90 33.48
N GLU A 425 10.05 -11.04 34.46
CA GLU A 425 11.38 -11.63 34.24
C GLU A 425 11.94 -12.24 35.53
N ALA A 426 12.78 -13.26 35.40
CA ALA A 426 13.60 -13.79 36.50
C ALA A 426 15.01 -13.26 36.31
N LEU A 427 15.48 -12.48 37.29
CA LEU A 427 16.88 -12.08 37.36
C LEU A 427 17.72 -13.31 37.69
N GLY A 428 18.33 -13.90 36.68
CA GLY A 428 19.27 -14.99 36.85
C GLY A 428 20.46 -14.57 37.72
N LYS A 429 21.03 -15.53 38.47
CA LYS A 429 22.28 -15.37 39.22
C LYS A 429 23.31 -14.73 38.25
N GLN A 430 23.73 -13.49 38.51
CA GLN A 430 24.96 -12.98 37.92
C GLN A 430 26.12 -13.87 38.47
N PRO A 431 27.01 -14.31 37.59
CA PRO A 431 28.12 -15.18 37.94
C PRO A 431 29.07 -14.53 38.94
#